data_84b32e7b4ecf9fc1e05de9bb098b0928
#
_entry.id   84b32e7b4ecf9fc1e05de9bb098b0928
#
_cell.length_a   1.000
_cell.length_b   1.000
_cell.length_c   1.000
_cell.angle_alpha   90.00
_cell.angle_beta   90.00
_cell.angle_gamma   90.00
#
_symmetry.space_group_name_H-M   'P 1'
#
loop_
_entity.id
_entity.type
_entity.pdbx_description
1 polymer ?
#
loop_
_entity_poly.entity_id
_entity_poly.type
_entity_poly.pdbx_seq_one_letter_code
_entity_poly.pdbx_strand_id
1 'polypeptide(L)'
;MKRLLSSVALLIISSFVCLAQTDESRHEISVSYGYFTLPQAVDNIGAGGGAVLGGLFVGLVDILTPGKQEYPKRIDNGGTGSFSLQYLYSLNRTIKLGGTVCYESTWGEWNNGSDYIEHYPAIMATSKFMWFNRDHFGMYSKFSLGMMLVLDGKNEDKPTPMPAGQASYVCMEFGGKALRGFLETGWGTQGIINFGVKYSF
;
A
#
# COMPACT_ATOMS: atom_id res chain seq x y z
N MET A 1 -13.95 9.53 -25.68
CA MET A 1 -13.27 9.62 -24.39
C MET A 1 -12.27 8.48 -24.15
N LYS A 2 -12.62 7.18 -24.25
CA LYS A 2 -11.69 6.05 -24.00
C LYS A 2 -10.42 6.09 -24.87
N ARG A 3 -10.51 6.47 -26.15
CA ARG A 3 -9.34 6.57 -27.06
C ARG A 3 -8.41 7.75 -26.73
N LEU A 4 -8.94 8.84 -26.16
CA LEU A 4 -8.14 9.98 -25.74
C LEU A 4 -7.32 9.64 -24.48
N LEU A 5 -7.94 8.94 -23.52
CA LEU A 5 -7.26 8.48 -22.31
C LEU A 5 -6.09 7.51 -22.61
N SER A 6 -6.31 6.57 -23.56
CA SER A 6 -5.25 5.65 -23.97
C SER A 6 -4.11 6.35 -24.69
N SER A 7 -4.39 7.38 -25.50
CA SER A 7 -3.36 8.15 -26.19
C SER A 7 -2.54 9.01 -25.22
N VAL A 8 -3.19 9.61 -24.22
CA VAL A 8 -2.49 10.38 -23.17
C VAL A 8 -1.64 9.47 -22.29
N ALA A 9 -2.15 8.29 -21.92
CA ALA A 9 -1.37 7.30 -21.18
C ALA A 9 -0.14 6.81 -21.97
N LEU A 10 -0.29 6.59 -23.28
CA LEU A 10 0.82 6.19 -24.16
C LEU A 10 1.88 7.31 -24.31
N LEU A 11 1.43 8.57 -24.39
CA LEU A 11 2.32 9.75 -24.45
C LEU A 11 3.09 9.94 -23.14
N ILE A 12 2.45 9.73 -22.00
CA ILE A 12 3.10 9.78 -20.69
C ILE A 12 4.14 8.66 -20.58
N ILE A 13 3.80 7.44 -20.96
CA ILE A 13 4.74 6.30 -20.94
C ILE A 13 5.92 6.54 -21.89
N SER A 14 5.70 7.08 -23.09
CA SER A 14 6.77 7.36 -24.05
C SER A 14 7.71 8.48 -23.61
N SER A 15 7.21 9.51 -22.91
CA SER A 15 8.06 10.57 -22.35
C SER A 15 8.96 10.07 -21.21
N PHE A 16 8.52 9.09 -20.41
CA PHE A 16 9.35 8.47 -19.37
C PHE A 16 10.48 7.60 -19.95
N VAL A 17 10.27 6.95 -21.08
CA VAL A 17 11.31 6.11 -21.74
C VAL A 17 12.47 6.96 -22.28
N CYS A 18 12.24 8.21 -22.70
CA CYS A 18 13.29 9.10 -23.23
C CYS A 18 14.25 9.67 -22.15
N LEU A 19 13.85 9.68 -20.86
CA LEU A 19 14.66 10.23 -19.77
C LEU A 19 15.65 9.22 -19.15
N ALA A 20 15.68 7.98 -19.63
CA ALA A 20 16.36 6.83 -18.99
C ALA A 20 17.86 6.68 -19.30
N GLN A 21 18.58 7.74 -19.66
CA GLN A 21 19.99 7.62 -20.11
C GLN A 21 21.06 8.14 -19.14
N THR A 22 20.78 8.26 -17.84
CA THR A 22 21.81 8.63 -16.86
C THR A 22 22.24 7.43 -16.01
N ASP A 23 23.55 7.23 -15.91
CA ASP A 23 24.23 6.04 -15.35
C ASP A 23 24.04 5.82 -13.82
N GLU A 24 23.44 6.77 -13.11
CA GLU A 24 23.00 6.62 -11.70
C GLU A 24 21.63 7.27 -11.49
N SER A 25 20.58 6.51 -11.75
CA SER A 25 19.23 6.95 -11.44
C SER A 25 19.05 7.11 -9.93
N ARG A 26 18.89 8.34 -9.46
CA ARG A 26 18.67 8.67 -8.04
C ARG A 26 17.21 8.70 -7.65
N HIS A 27 16.32 8.75 -8.61
CA HIS A 27 14.90 8.87 -8.42
C HIS A 27 14.20 7.56 -8.82
N GLU A 28 13.25 7.13 -8.02
CA GLU A 28 12.43 5.95 -8.27
C GLU A 28 10.97 6.30 -8.07
N ILE A 29 10.14 6.03 -9.06
CA ILE A 29 8.68 6.12 -8.97
C ILE A 29 8.10 4.72 -9.16
N SER A 30 7.10 4.34 -8.36
CA SER A 30 6.47 3.05 -8.52
C SER A 30 4.96 3.11 -8.30
N VAL A 31 4.25 2.25 -9.01
CA VAL A 31 2.83 1.98 -8.79
C VAL A 31 2.65 0.52 -8.45
N SER A 32 1.79 0.24 -7.50
CA SER A 32 1.56 -1.12 -7.03
C SER A 32 0.14 -1.36 -6.59
N TYR A 33 -0.19 -2.65 -6.54
CA TYR A 33 -1.43 -3.17 -6.00
C TYR A 33 -1.12 -4.21 -4.94
N GLY A 34 -1.78 -4.08 -3.79
CA GLY A 34 -1.62 -4.98 -2.66
C GLY A 34 -2.93 -5.65 -2.27
N TYR A 35 -2.81 -6.88 -1.79
CA TYR A 35 -3.91 -7.72 -1.38
C TYR A 35 -3.72 -8.20 0.06
N PHE A 36 -4.83 -8.50 0.78
CA PHE A 36 -4.84 -8.80 2.21
C PHE A 36 -4.23 -7.66 3.04
N THR A 37 -4.85 -6.51 2.95
CA THR A 37 -4.42 -5.29 3.63
C THR A 37 -4.86 -5.29 5.10
N LEU A 38 -4.31 -4.35 5.86
CA LEU A 38 -4.66 -4.15 7.25
C LEU A 38 -6.14 -3.81 7.45
N PRO A 39 -6.76 -2.88 6.69
CA PRO A 39 -8.19 -2.64 6.76
C PRO A 39 -9.02 -3.91 6.53
N GLN A 40 -8.71 -4.70 5.51
CA GLN A 40 -9.37 -5.97 5.25
C GLN A 40 -9.19 -6.99 6.39
N ALA A 41 -8.01 -7.02 7.02
CA ALA A 41 -7.75 -7.91 8.14
C ALA A 41 -8.59 -7.53 9.36
N VAL A 42 -8.73 -6.24 9.66
CA VAL A 42 -9.57 -5.73 10.75
C VAL A 42 -11.05 -6.08 10.50
N ASP A 43 -11.53 -5.88 9.27
CA ASP A 43 -12.89 -6.24 8.87
C ASP A 43 -13.15 -7.73 9.01
N ASN A 44 -12.22 -8.59 8.65
CA ASN A 44 -12.33 -10.05 8.75
C ASN A 44 -12.27 -10.59 10.19
N ILE A 45 -11.67 -9.87 11.13
CA ILE A 45 -11.68 -10.27 12.58
C ILE A 45 -13.07 -10.20 13.14
N GLY A 46 -13.85 -9.17 12.79
CA GLY A 46 -15.26 -9.08 13.13
C GLY A 46 -16.10 -10.25 12.60
N ALA A 47 -15.69 -10.87 11.49
CA ALA A 47 -16.35 -12.02 10.85
C ALA A 47 -15.81 -13.40 11.29
N GLY A 48 -14.84 -13.47 12.21
CA GLY A 48 -14.33 -14.74 12.78
C GLY A 48 -13.20 -15.42 12.00
N GLY A 49 -12.65 -14.79 10.96
CA GLY A 49 -11.73 -15.45 10.02
C GLY A 49 -10.23 -15.14 10.13
N GLY A 50 -9.80 -14.18 10.93
CA GLY A 50 -8.41 -13.68 10.86
C GLY A 50 -7.60 -13.73 12.16
N ALA A 51 -7.75 -14.77 12.97
CA ALA A 51 -7.40 -14.75 14.40
C ALA A 51 -5.90 -14.57 14.76
N VAL A 52 -4.93 -14.85 13.91
CA VAL A 52 -3.52 -14.89 14.33
C VAL A 52 -2.75 -13.61 14.00
N LEU A 53 -2.87 -13.09 12.81
CA LEU A 53 -2.14 -11.86 12.40
C LEU A 53 -2.89 -10.57 12.75
N GLY A 54 -4.23 -10.60 12.68
CA GLY A 54 -5.07 -9.51 13.14
C GLY A 54 -5.01 -9.30 14.66
N GLY A 55 -4.89 -10.37 15.45
CA GLY A 55 -4.80 -10.31 16.91
C GLY A 55 -3.56 -9.56 17.42
N LEU A 56 -2.44 -9.64 16.74
CA LEU A 56 -1.22 -8.88 17.08
C LEU A 56 -1.41 -7.37 16.87
N PHE A 57 -2.15 -6.98 15.86
CA PHE A 57 -2.37 -5.56 15.57
C PHE A 57 -3.49 -4.96 16.42
N VAL A 58 -4.60 -5.69 16.62
CA VAL A 58 -5.66 -5.29 17.56
C VAL A 58 -5.06 -5.12 18.95
N GLY A 59 -4.18 -6.02 19.39
CA GLY A 59 -3.45 -5.85 20.64
C GLY A 59 -2.57 -4.60 20.68
N LEU A 60 -1.98 -4.20 19.57
CA LEU A 60 -1.16 -3.00 19.47
C LEU A 60 -2.02 -1.73 19.41
N VAL A 61 -3.15 -1.78 18.71
CA VAL A 61 -4.16 -0.70 18.69
C VAL A 61 -4.83 -0.55 20.06
N ASP A 62 -5.19 -1.64 20.75
CA ASP A 62 -5.75 -1.62 22.09
C ASP A 62 -4.78 -1.04 23.14
N ILE A 63 -3.48 -1.26 22.98
CA ILE A 63 -2.43 -0.64 23.81
C ILE A 63 -2.33 0.87 23.55
N LEU A 64 -2.51 1.30 22.31
CA LEU A 64 -2.38 2.71 21.89
C LEU A 64 -3.67 3.52 22.07
N THR A 65 -4.83 2.85 22.10
CA THR A 65 -6.16 3.47 22.28
C THR A 65 -6.95 2.71 23.35
N PRO A 66 -6.70 2.97 24.65
CA PRO A 66 -7.42 2.30 25.71
C PRO A 66 -8.89 2.76 25.77
N GLY A 67 -9.76 2.05 25.13
CA GLY A 67 -11.19 2.23 25.13
C GLY A 67 -11.84 1.00 24.50
N LYS A 68 -12.68 0.28 25.28
CA LYS A 68 -13.45 -0.84 24.74
C LYS A 68 -14.43 -0.31 23.68
N GLN A 69 -14.03 -0.37 22.42
CA GLN A 69 -14.98 -0.27 21.32
C GLN A 69 -15.52 -1.67 21.06
N GLU A 70 -16.77 -1.91 21.39
CA GLU A 70 -17.54 -3.04 20.87
C GLU A 70 -17.76 -2.77 19.39
N TYR A 71 -16.93 -3.38 18.55
CA TYR A 71 -17.12 -3.32 17.11
C TYR A 71 -18.36 -4.13 16.72
N PRO A 72 -19.35 -3.52 16.03
CA PRO A 72 -20.49 -4.26 15.53
C PRO A 72 -19.99 -5.38 14.61
N LYS A 73 -20.64 -6.54 14.69
CA LYS A 73 -20.23 -7.73 13.96
C LYS A 73 -20.56 -7.56 12.47
N ARG A 74 -19.56 -7.55 11.63
CA ARG A 74 -19.68 -7.52 10.16
C ARG A 74 -19.99 -8.95 9.68
N ILE A 75 -20.95 -9.12 8.77
CA ILE A 75 -21.41 -10.44 8.30
C ILE A 75 -20.78 -10.75 6.94
N ASP A 76 -20.75 -9.77 6.04
CA ASP A 76 -20.17 -9.90 4.71
C ASP A 76 -19.28 -8.69 4.45
N ASN A 77 -18.10 -8.92 3.86
CA ASN A 77 -17.14 -7.86 3.58
C ASN A 77 -16.35 -8.14 2.33
N GLY A 78 -16.05 -7.08 1.62
CA GLY A 78 -15.19 -7.07 0.46
C GLY A 78 -14.29 -5.83 0.46
N GLY A 79 -13.24 -5.84 -0.35
CA GLY A 79 -12.36 -4.69 -0.49
C GLY A 79 -11.67 -4.66 -1.84
N THR A 80 -11.32 -3.46 -2.29
CA THR A 80 -10.60 -3.25 -3.55
C THR A 80 -9.15 -3.73 -3.51
N GLY A 81 -8.59 -3.99 -2.32
CA GLY A 81 -7.14 -4.02 -2.13
C GLY A 81 -6.54 -2.62 -2.15
N SER A 82 -5.25 -2.52 -1.87
CA SER A 82 -4.54 -1.24 -1.76
C SER A 82 -3.85 -0.87 -3.06
N PHE A 83 -4.24 0.26 -3.64
CA PHE A 83 -3.50 0.90 -4.73
C PHE A 83 -2.49 1.87 -4.14
N SER A 84 -1.23 1.79 -4.57
CA SER A 84 -0.17 2.63 -4.03
C SER A 84 0.62 3.32 -5.14
N LEU A 85 0.98 4.58 -4.86
CA LEU A 85 1.95 5.36 -5.60
C LEU A 85 3.09 5.71 -4.66
N GLN A 86 4.34 5.41 -5.05
CA GLN A 86 5.52 5.65 -4.24
C GLN A 86 6.56 6.44 -5.02
N TYR A 87 7.22 7.35 -4.33
CA TYR A 87 8.41 8.05 -4.80
C TYR A 87 9.54 7.87 -3.80
N LEU A 88 10.71 7.46 -4.28
CA LEU A 88 11.92 7.29 -3.48
C LEU A 88 13.10 8.02 -4.11
N TYR A 89 13.92 8.59 -3.25
CA TYR A 89 15.22 9.16 -3.58
C TYR A 89 16.35 8.27 -3.04
N SER A 90 17.32 7.93 -3.88
CA SER A 90 18.46 7.11 -3.52
C SER A 90 19.52 7.96 -2.81
N LEU A 91 19.68 7.77 -1.50
CA LEU A 91 20.77 8.38 -0.74
C LEU A 91 22.11 7.76 -1.12
N ASN A 92 22.11 6.44 -1.29
CA ASN A 92 23.24 5.65 -1.72
C ASN A 92 22.74 4.35 -2.39
N ARG A 93 23.65 3.43 -2.75
CA ARG A 93 23.31 2.16 -3.42
C ARG A 93 22.43 1.23 -2.57
N THR A 94 22.41 1.41 -1.25
CA THR A 94 21.72 0.54 -0.29
C THR A 94 20.44 1.15 0.23
N ILE A 95 20.41 2.46 0.45
CA ILE A 95 19.32 3.15 1.15
C ILE A 95 18.61 4.11 0.22
N LYS A 96 17.30 3.98 0.15
CA LYS A 96 16.39 4.92 -0.53
C LYS A 96 15.34 5.41 0.47
N LEU A 97 15.02 6.71 0.43
CA LEU A 97 14.01 7.34 1.27
C LEU A 97 13.01 8.10 0.43
N GLY A 98 11.78 8.18 0.92
CA GLY A 98 10.73 8.94 0.24
C GLY A 98 9.37 8.79 0.85
N GLY A 99 8.33 8.79 0.02
CA GLY A 99 6.96 8.72 0.46
C GLY A 99 6.11 7.77 -0.37
N THR A 100 5.04 7.28 0.24
CA THR A 100 4.04 6.42 -0.37
C THR A 100 2.67 6.98 -0.07
N VAL A 101 1.82 7.05 -1.08
CA VAL A 101 0.39 7.34 -0.96
C VAL A 101 -0.36 6.06 -1.33
N CYS A 102 -1.32 5.67 -0.49
CA CYS A 102 -2.15 4.49 -0.72
C CYS A 102 -3.63 4.88 -0.69
N TYR A 103 -4.42 4.09 -1.38
CA TYR A 103 -5.87 4.18 -1.33
C TYR A 103 -6.47 2.79 -1.38
N GLU A 104 -7.43 2.56 -0.51
CA GLU A 104 -8.23 1.35 -0.44
C GLU A 104 -9.69 1.71 -0.16
N SER A 105 -10.62 0.88 -0.60
CA SER A 105 -12.03 0.95 -0.22
C SER A 105 -12.50 -0.44 0.20
N THR A 106 -13.25 -0.49 1.31
CA THR A 106 -13.93 -1.69 1.77
C THR A 106 -15.44 -1.46 1.79
N TRP A 107 -16.19 -2.53 1.66
CA TRP A 107 -17.65 -2.53 1.75
C TRP A 107 -18.15 -3.82 2.38
N GLY A 108 -19.37 -3.78 2.89
CA GLY A 108 -20.00 -4.95 3.48
C GLY A 108 -21.32 -4.63 4.13
N GLU A 109 -21.83 -5.60 4.89
CA GLU A 109 -23.11 -5.52 5.60
C GLU A 109 -22.89 -5.69 7.10
N TRP A 110 -23.54 -4.81 7.89
CA TRP A 110 -23.59 -4.92 9.34
C TRP A 110 -24.65 -5.93 9.80
N ASN A 111 -24.49 -6.45 11.00
CA ASN A 111 -25.46 -7.38 11.64
C ASN A 111 -26.91 -6.84 11.74
N ASN A 112 -27.11 -5.55 11.54
CA ASN A 112 -28.43 -4.90 11.52
C ASN A 112 -29.04 -4.78 10.11
N GLY A 113 -28.40 -5.37 9.09
CA GLY A 113 -28.82 -5.31 7.69
C GLY A 113 -28.51 -4.01 6.98
N SER A 114 -27.68 -3.13 7.56
CA SER A 114 -27.24 -1.91 6.88
C SER A 114 -25.89 -2.13 6.17
N ASP A 115 -25.82 -1.72 4.90
CA ASP A 115 -24.55 -1.73 4.16
C ASP A 115 -23.65 -0.59 4.59
N TYR A 116 -22.35 -0.80 4.53
CA TYR A 116 -21.32 0.23 4.70
C TYR A 116 -20.37 0.28 3.51
N ILE A 117 -19.77 1.45 3.30
CA ILE A 117 -18.66 1.65 2.39
C ILE A 117 -17.67 2.57 3.12
N GLU A 118 -16.43 2.13 3.24
CA GLU A 118 -15.38 2.92 3.89
C GLU A 118 -14.20 3.12 2.93
N HIS A 119 -13.57 4.28 3.02
CA HIS A 119 -12.42 4.65 2.20
C HIS A 119 -11.22 4.95 3.10
N TYR A 120 -10.05 4.45 2.71
CA TYR A 120 -8.82 4.52 3.49
C TYR A 120 -7.67 5.16 2.69
N PRO A 121 -7.72 6.48 2.43
CA PRO A 121 -6.54 7.18 1.94
C PRO A 121 -5.45 7.22 3.01
N ALA A 122 -4.21 6.91 2.63
CA ALA A 122 -3.06 6.91 3.54
C ALA A 122 -1.86 7.60 2.90
N ILE A 123 -1.05 8.23 3.75
CA ILE A 123 0.26 8.79 3.39
C ILE A 123 1.30 8.30 4.38
N MET A 124 2.44 7.83 3.87
CA MET A 124 3.49 7.23 4.68
C MET A 124 4.87 7.71 4.22
N ALA A 125 5.76 7.99 5.16
CA ALA A 125 7.19 8.07 4.90
C ALA A 125 7.75 6.66 4.73
N THR A 126 8.60 6.46 3.71
CA THR A 126 9.06 5.13 3.30
C THR A 126 10.57 5.09 3.23
N SER A 127 11.15 4.02 3.77
CA SER A 127 12.55 3.65 3.64
C SER A 127 12.68 2.27 2.98
N LYS A 128 13.60 2.15 2.03
CA LYS A 128 13.90 0.93 1.29
C LYS A 128 15.37 0.60 1.43
N PHE A 129 15.69 -0.63 1.82
CA PHE A 129 17.04 -1.15 2.04
C PHE A 129 17.33 -2.23 1.02
N MET A 130 18.23 -1.95 0.07
CA MET A 130 18.67 -2.89 -0.95
C MET A 130 19.75 -3.82 -0.36
N TRP A 131 19.46 -5.13 -0.31
CA TRP A 131 20.44 -6.13 0.12
C TRP A 131 21.28 -6.61 -1.07
N PHE A 132 20.61 -6.72 -2.21
CA PHE A 132 21.21 -7.19 -3.43
C PHE A 132 20.68 -6.37 -4.59
N ASN A 133 21.56 -5.87 -5.45
CA ASN A 133 21.16 -5.09 -6.62
C ASN A 133 22.09 -5.41 -7.79
N ARG A 134 21.54 -6.09 -8.79
CA ARG A 134 22.19 -6.42 -10.06
C ARG A 134 21.38 -5.86 -11.23
N ASP A 135 21.95 -5.92 -12.43
CA ASP A 135 21.34 -5.30 -13.63
C ASP A 135 19.90 -5.76 -13.89
N HIS A 136 19.57 -7.02 -13.64
CA HIS A 136 18.26 -7.60 -13.92
C HIS A 136 17.48 -8.10 -12.70
N PHE A 137 18.11 -8.12 -11.52
CA PHE A 137 17.51 -8.63 -10.31
C PHE A 137 17.96 -7.86 -9.07
N GLY A 138 17.03 -7.63 -8.16
CA GLY A 138 17.30 -7.01 -6.88
C GLY A 138 16.50 -7.63 -5.74
N MET A 139 17.03 -7.54 -4.53
CA MET A 139 16.33 -7.91 -3.29
C MET A 139 16.45 -6.77 -2.29
N TYR A 140 15.36 -6.54 -1.53
CA TYR A 140 15.30 -5.46 -0.56
C TYR A 140 14.30 -5.74 0.57
N SER A 141 14.39 -4.94 1.62
CA SER A 141 13.32 -4.73 2.60
C SER A 141 12.81 -3.30 2.51
N LYS A 142 11.55 -3.11 2.86
CA LYS A 142 10.89 -1.81 2.89
C LYS A 142 10.13 -1.61 4.19
N PHE A 143 10.22 -0.42 4.73
CA PHE A 143 9.49 -0.02 5.92
C PHE A 143 8.84 1.35 5.68
N SER A 144 7.56 1.47 6.02
CA SER A 144 6.80 2.71 5.86
C SER A 144 5.99 2.99 7.12
N LEU A 145 5.93 4.26 7.52
CA LEU A 145 5.11 4.74 8.62
C LEU A 145 4.42 6.04 8.25
N GLY A 146 3.19 6.22 8.71
CA GLY A 146 2.41 7.41 8.43
C GLY A 146 1.03 7.38 9.05
N MET A 147 0.08 7.98 8.35
CA MET A 147 -1.30 8.09 8.79
C MET A 147 -2.24 7.72 7.65
N MET A 148 -3.38 7.13 8.00
CA MET A 148 -4.53 6.96 7.13
C MET A 148 -5.76 7.65 7.74
N LEU A 149 -6.70 8.00 6.90
CA LEU A 149 -8.01 8.51 7.29
C LEU A 149 -9.06 7.45 7.00
N VAL A 150 -9.92 7.20 7.97
CA VAL A 150 -11.13 6.39 7.77
C VAL A 150 -12.25 7.35 7.40
N LEU A 151 -12.78 7.19 6.19
CA LEU A 151 -13.88 7.99 5.66
C LEU A 151 -15.08 7.08 5.48
N ASP A 152 -16.18 7.34 6.21
CA ASP A 152 -17.45 6.65 5.96
C ASP A 152 -18.09 7.20 4.69
N GLY A 153 -18.36 6.35 3.71
CA GLY A 153 -18.93 6.74 2.43
C GLY A 153 -20.44 7.00 2.46
N LYS A 154 -21.14 6.64 3.54
CA LYS A 154 -22.59 6.81 3.68
C LYS A 154 -23.02 7.87 4.67
N ASN A 155 -22.21 8.08 5.72
CA ASN A 155 -22.46 9.09 6.72
C ASN A 155 -21.42 10.19 6.56
N GLU A 156 -21.84 11.47 6.67
CA GLU A 156 -20.92 12.61 6.71
C GLU A 156 -20.18 12.72 8.07
N ASP A 157 -19.83 11.59 8.65
CA ASP A 157 -19.07 11.54 9.88
C ASP A 157 -17.65 12.10 9.67
N LYS A 158 -17.11 12.69 10.73
CA LYS A 158 -15.78 13.30 10.65
C LYS A 158 -14.72 12.25 10.34
N PRO A 159 -13.78 12.56 9.42
CA PRO A 159 -12.64 11.69 9.13
C PRO A 159 -11.91 11.28 10.42
N THR A 160 -11.73 9.99 10.63
CA THR A 160 -11.01 9.48 11.79
C THR A 160 -9.58 9.13 11.40
N PRO A 161 -8.57 9.85 11.94
CA PRO A 161 -7.18 9.54 11.67
C PRO A 161 -6.75 8.29 12.42
N MET A 162 -6.04 7.39 11.70
CA MET A 162 -5.45 6.18 12.26
C MET A 162 -3.98 6.05 11.83
N PRO A 163 -3.11 5.41 12.62
CA PRO A 163 -1.75 5.13 12.20
C PRO A 163 -1.75 4.19 11.00
N ALA A 164 -0.88 4.46 10.04
CA ALA A 164 -0.62 3.61 8.89
C ALA A 164 0.81 3.11 8.92
N GLY A 165 1.03 1.88 8.54
CA GLY A 165 2.36 1.31 8.48
C GLY A 165 2.43 0.10 7.55
N GLN A 166 3.63 -0.14 6.99
CA GLN A 166 3.94 -1.30 6.17
C GLN A 166 5.35 -1.78 6.49
N ALA A 167 5.49 -3.06 6.77
CA ALA A 167 6.77 -3.73 6.88
C ALA A 167 6.85 -4.85 5.85
N SER A 168 7.66 -4.67 4.82
CA SER A 168 7.89 -5.65 3.76
C SER A 168 9.29 -6.24 3.95
N TYR A 169 9.34 -7.54 4.26
CA TYR A 169 10.58 -8.18 4.74
C TYR A 169 11.44 -8.70 3.61
N VAL A 170 10.82 -9.46 2.69
CA VAL A 170 11.48 -10.05 1.53
C VAL A 170 10.80 -9.56 0.29
N CYS A 171 11.50 -8.72 -0.45
CA CYS A 171 11.00 -8.11 -1.67
C CYS A 171 11.98 -8.42 -2.79
N MET A 172 11.45 -8.69 -3.95
CA MET A 172 12.21 -9.00 -5.16
C MET A 172 11.81 -8.04 -6.28
N GLU A 173 12.79 -7.65 -7.07
CA GLU A 173 12.56 -6.84 -8.26
C GLU A 173 13.32 -7.41 -9.45
N PHE A 174 12.71 -7.40 -10.64
CA PHE A 174 13.26 -7.96 -11.85
C PHE A 174 12.93 -7.08 -13.06
N GLY A 175 13.87 -7.00 -13.99
CA GLY A 175 13.70 -6.21 -15.21
C GLY A 175 14.99 -5.57 -15.67
N GLY A 176 14.86 -4.45 -16.38
CA GLY A 176 15.99 -3.65 -16.86
C GLY A 176 16.55 -2.71 -15.80
N LYS A 177 17.48 -1.85 -16.19
CA LYS A 177 18.07 -0.84 -15.31
C LYS A 177 17.04 0.22 -14.89
N ALA A 178 16.22 0.69 -15.82
CA ALA A 178 15.24 1.74 -15.57
C ALA A 178 13.87 1.21 -15.15
N LEU A 179 13.34 0.18 -15.83
CA LEU A 179 12.02 -0.37 -15.57
C LEU A 179 12.14 -1.76 -14.97
N ARG A 180 11.52 -1.96 -13.79
CA ARG A 180 11.45 -3.25 -13.11
C ARG A 180 10.05 -3.54 -12.61
N GLY A 181 9.64 -4.80 -12.72
CA GLY A 181 8.55 -5.34 -11.94
C GLY A 181 9.05 -5.72 -10.55
N PHE A 182 8.17 -5.71 -9.55
CA PHE A 182 8.51 -6.14 -8.20
C PHE A 182 7.38 -6.93 -7.54
N LEU A 183 7.79 -7.76 -6.59
CA LEU A 183 6.92 -8.49 -5.68
C LEU A 183 7.42 -8.25 -4.26
N GLU A 184 6.53 -7.85 -3.38
CA GLU A 184 6.80 -7.61 -1.97
C GLU A 184 5.94 -8.54 -1.12
N THR A 185 6.54 -9.10 -0.09
CA THR A 185 5.83 -9.82 0.96
C THR A 185 6.05 -9.11 2.29
N GLY A 186 4.97 -8.85 2.99
CA GLY A 186 5.04 -8.08 4.22
C GLY A 186 3.73 -8.05 4.97
N TRP A 187 3.56 -7.02 5.77
CA TRP A 187 2.35 -6.81 6.53
C TRP A 187 2.10 -5.33 6.77
N GLY A 188 0.82 -4.90 6.65
CA GLY A 188 0.42 -3.53 6.90
C GLY A 188 -0.61 -2.99 5.92
N THR A 189 -0.59 -1.67 5.76
CA THR A 189 -1.57 -0.92 4.96
C THR A 189 -1.53 -1.25 3.45
N GLN A 190 -0.36 -1.65 2.93
CA GLN A 190 -0.23 -2.04 1.52
C GLN A 190 -0.57 -3.53 1.26
N GLY A 191 -0.77 -4.32 2.32
CA GLY A 191 -1.13 -5.73 2.23
C GLY A 191 0.02 -6.71 2.47
N ILE A 192 -0.35 -8.01 2.49
CA ILE A 192 0.61 -9.12 2.71
C ILE A 192 1.38 -9.39 1.43
N ILE A 193 0.70 -9.35 0.28
CA ILE A 193 1.30 -9.51 -1.04
C ILE A 193 1.05 -8.21 -1.79
N ASN A 194 2.13 -7.59 -2.27
CA ASN A 194 2.10 -6.36 -3.04
C ASN A 194 2.97 -6.52 -4.28
N PHE A 195 2.45 -6.18 -5.44
CA PHE A 195 3.16 -6.28 -6.71
C PHE A 195 2.96 -5.01 -7.53
N GLY A 196 3.93 -4.71 -8.35
CA GLY A 196 3.88 -3.50 -9.14
C GLY A 196 5.03 -3.34 -10.10
N VAL A 197 5.10 -2.13 -10.62
CA VAL A 197 6.18 -1.71 -11.50
C VAL A 197 6.83 -0.44 -10.97
N LYS A 198 8.14 -0.33 -11.14
CA LYS A 198 8.90 0.85 -10.80
C LYS A 198 9.70 1.35 -11.97
N TYR A 199 9.90 2.63 -12.01
CA TYR A 199 10.74 3.32 -12.96
C TYR A 199 11.81 4.16 -12.22
N SER A 200 13.06 3.98 -12.60
CA SER A 200 14.20 4.68 -12.00
C SER A 200 14.85 5.62 -13.02
N PHE A 201 15.11 6.87 -12.65
CA PHE A 201 15.62 7.94 -13.51
C PHE A 201 16.55 8.91 -12.77
#